data_e3d7deefc8859f61ed6887fddab30389
#
_entry.id   e3d7deefc8859f61ed6887fddab30389
#
_cell.length_a   1.000
_cell.length_b   1.000
_cell.length_c   1.000
_cell.angle_alpha   90.00
_cell.angle_beta   90.00
_cell.angle_gamma   90.00
#
_symmetry.space_group_name_H-M   'P 1'
#
loop_
_entity.id
_entity.type
_entity.pdbx_description
1 polymer ?
#
loop_
_entity_poly.entity_id
_entity_poly.type
_entity_poly.pdbx_seq_one_letter_code
_entity_poly.pdbx_strand_id
1 'polypeptide(L)'
;MDLENVKKVINNYADVHAVYRTQALTAERYYKNETDIMFLPKKAKEKTEMDADGELVTREVVSPMRNADNRIPFNFHGLLVNQKAAYMFTAPPTMDIGSDAANKKLNAFLGDKYPKVCKDLCVEASNKKVGWIHVWKSANDGALHYAVVPSEQIQPIWSKSLDRKLLGVLRIYHDIDDTGDEFDVYELWNDKECAMYRVPAGRTIMNGLEPYCNFILMEAGQAVPTNTYQHRMGEVPFFAFDNNNVHTDDLKNIKPLIDVYCKVFSGFVNDLEDIQEVIFVLTNYGGANLNEFLSDLKYYKAIKVENDGEGDKSGVSTLTIDLPVEAREKLLAITRKCIFEQGMGIDPDPQNFGNSSGVALKFLYSLLELKSGLMETEFKPSFGRFIRCICRVLSIPIKDDVVLQTWIRTMVQNDQEMSQIAQQSTGIISNETIVRNHPWVDNAQDELDKMAEEKAAAQAELEEQYDPFGNQKKQQGESDDPEADETRDQHKDQ
;
A
#
# COMPACT_ATOMS: atom_id res chain seq x y z
N MET A 1 28.15 27.57 2.94
CA MET A 1 28.06 27.79 1.48
C MET A 1 27.53 29.21 1.25
N ASP A 2 28.08 29.98 0.30
CA ASP A 2 27.56 31.32 0.01
C ASP A 2 26.14 31.23 -0.53
N LEU A 3 25.25 32.17 -0.13
CA LEU A 3 23.83 32.19 -0.46
C LEU A 3 23.58 32.15 -1.98
N GLU A 4 24.40 32.84 -2.76
CA GLU A 4 24.29 32.84 -4.21
C GLU A 4 24.61 31.45 -4.83
N ASN A 5 25.52 30.71 -4.23
CA ASN A 5 25.78 29.33 -4.65
C ASN A 5 24.62 28.39 -4.26
N VAL A 6 24.03 28.61 -3.09
CA VAL A 6 22.86 27.85 -2.63
C VAL A 6 21.67 28.09 -3.57
N LYS A 7 21.38 29.34 -3.93
CA LYS A 7 20.33 29.70 -4.90
C LYS A 7 20.52 28.94 -6.23
N LYS A 8 21.75 28.91 -6.76
CA LYS A 8 22.06 28.19 -7.99
C LYS A 8 21.82 26.67 -7.86
N VAL A 9 22.24 26.07 -6.74
CA VAL A 9 22.04 24.64 -6.48
C VAL A 9 20.56 24.33 -6.41
N ILE A 10 19.80 25.06 -5.61
CA ILE A 10 18.35 24.84 -5.45
C ILE A 10 17.64 25.02 -6.79
N ASN A 11 17.92 26.08 -7.54
CA ASN A 11 17.28 26.35 -8.82
C ASN A 11 17.59 25.28 -9.88
N ASN A 12 18.83 24.78 -9.93
CA ASN A 12 19.22 23.72 -10.86
C ASN A 12 18.49 22.37 -10.62
N TYR A 13 18.11 22.10 -9.36
CA TYR A 13 17.41 20.87 -9.01
C TYR A 13 15.88 21.03 -8.97
N ALA A 14 15.37 22.25 -8.86
CA ALA A 14 13.92 22.51 -8.73
C ALA A 14 13.13 22.02 -9.96
N ASP A 15 13.62 22.26 -11.17
CA ASP A 15 12.92 21.83 -12.40
C ASP A 15 12.87 20.29 -12.52
N VAL A 16 13.98 19.62 -12.23
CA VAL A 16 14.06 18.16 -12.25
C VAL A 16 13.14 17.56 -11.18
N HIS A 17 13.14 18.15 -10.00
CA HIS A 17 12.27 17.78 -8.90
C HIS A 17 10.79 17.97 -9.24
N ALA A 18 10.41 19.05 -9.91
CA ALA A 18 9.01 19.31 -10.29
C ALA A 18 8.43 18.23 -11.20
N VAL A 19 9.22 17.72 -12.15
CA VAL A 19 8.80 16.62 -13.03
C VAL A 19 8.60 15.33 -12.22
N TYR A 20 9.54 14.99 -11.36
CA TYR A 20 9.43 13.83 -10.46
C TYR A 20 8.21 13.95 -9.54
N ARG A 21 8.04 15.11 -8.89
CA ARG A 21 6.92 15.39 -7.98
C ARG A 21 5.57 15.20 -8.67
N THR A 22 5.40 15.68 -9.89
CA THR A 22 4.16 15.50 -10.67
C THR A 22 3.84 14.03 -10.89
N GLN A 23 4.83 13.21 -11.25
CA GLN A 23 4.65 11.76 -11.44
C GLN A 23 4.30 11.06 -10.10
N ALA A 24 5.03 11.38 -9.03
CA ALA A 24 4.81 10.84 -7.69
C ALA A 24 3.40 11.13 -7.17
N LEU A 25 2.96 12.40 -7.27
CA LEU A 25 1.62 12.81 -6.86
C LEU A 25 0.51 12.18 -7.72
N THR A 26 0.78 11.94 -9.02
CA THR A 26 -0.16 11.22 -9.87
C THR A 26 -0.37 9.79 -9.38
N ALA A 27 0.71 9.06 -9.08
CA ALA A 27 0.59 7.70 -8.57
C ALA A 27 -0.08 7.65 -7.18
N GLU A 28 0.20 8.62 -6.32
CA GLU A 28 -0.47 8.76 -5.02
C GLU A 28 -1.98 9.00 -5.16
N ARG A 29 -2.42 9.83 -6.12
CA ARG A 29 -3.85 10.03 -6.43
C ARG A 29 -4.52 8.70 -6.82
N TYR A 30 -3.89 7.94 -7.72
CA TYR A 30 -4.40 6.62 -8.13
C TYR A 30 -4.44 5.63 -6.96
N TYR A 31 -3.47 5.68 -6.06
CA TYR A 31 -3.48 4.89 -4.83
C TYR A 31 -4.67 5.24 -3.93
N LYS A 32 -5.04 6.53 -3.87
CA LYS A 32 -6.22 7.05 -3.14
C LYS A 32 -7.55 6.88 -3.91
N ASN A 33 -7.54 6.20 -5.06
CA ASN A 33 -8.69 6.04 -5.96
C ASN A 33 -9.15 7.34 -6.63
N GLU A 34 -8.28 8.33 -6.76
CA GLU A 34 -8.53 9.58 -7.47
C GLU A 34 -7.98 9.49 -8.90
N THR A 35 -8.65 8.68 -9.73
CA THR A 35 -8.24 8.46 -11.13
C THR A 35 -8.57 9.65 -12.02
N ASP A 36 -7.95 9.73 -13.19
CA ASP A 36 -8.11 10.86 -14.12
C ASP A 36 -9.56 11.07 -14.56
N ILE A 37 -10.42 10.04 -14.53
CA ILE A 37 -11.83 10.16 -14.89
C ILE A 37 -12.59 11.17 -14.02
N MET A 38 -12.19 11.32 -12.75
CA MET A 38 -12.82 12.25 -11.81
C MET A 38 -12.56 13.72 -12.18
N PHE A 39 -11.43 13.98 -12.86
CA PHE A 39 -10.95 15.31 -13.20
C PHE A 39 -11.19 15.71 -14.67
N LEU A 40 -11.85 14.84 -15.45
CA LEU A 40 -12.21 15.20 -16.80
C LEU A 40 -13.11 16.45 -16.79
N PRO A 41 -12.88 17.42 -17.69
CA PRO A 41 -13.77 18.57 -17.78
C PRO A 41 -15.19 18.09 -18.10
N LYS A 42 -16.19 18.70 -17.45
CA LYS A 42 -17.58 18.50 -17.85
C LYS A 42 -17.69 18.86 -19.33
N LYS A 43 -18.34 18.00 -20.11
CA LYS A 43 -18.63 18.30 -21.52
C LYS A 43 -19.69 19.39 -21.55
N ALA A 44 -19.32 20.65 -21.30
CA ALA A 44 -20.14 21.76 -21.66
C ALA A 44 -20.23 21.77 -23.18
N LYS A 45 -21.39 21.49 -23.72
CA LYS A 45 -21.68 21.72 -25.14
C LYS A 45 -22.03 23.20 -25.26
N GLU A 46 -21.01 24.02 -25.41
CA GLU A 46 -21.20 25.39 -25.82
C GLU A 46 -21.53 25.39 -27.32
N LYS A 47 -22.69 25.87 -27.69
CA LYS A 47 -23.02 26.16 -29.05
C LYS A 47 -22.98 27.67 -29.23
N THR A 48 -22.05 28.12 -30.06
CA THR A 48 -21.97 29.52 -30.45
C THR A 48 -22.95 29.74 -31.60
N GLU A 49 -23.99 30.49 -31.35
CA GLU A 49 -25.00 30.89 -32.34
C GLU A 49 -24.95 32.39 -32.53
N MET A 50 -25.21 32.86 -33.78
CA MET A 50 -25.50 34.27 -34.03
C MET A 50 -26.90 34.59 -33.50
N ASP A 51 -27.03 35.57 -32.66
CA ASP A 51 -28.34 36.07 -32.25
C ASP A 51 -29.00 36.91 -33.33
N ALA A 52 -30.22 37.38 -33.07
CA ALA A 52 -30.97 38.21 -34.00
C ALA A 52 -30.30 39.57 -34.35
N ASP A 53 -29.37 40.01 -33.57
CA ASP A 53 -28.61 41.25 -33.71
C ASP A 53 -27.24 41.05 -34.36
N GLY A 54 -26.90 39.80 -34.74
CA GLY A 54 -25.66 39.42 -35.42
C GLY A 54 -24.44 39.29 -34.50
N GLU A 55 -24.65 39.23 -33.17
CA GLU A 55 -23.60 38.95 -32.20
C GLU A 55 -23.45 37.44 -31.94
N LEU A 56 -22.21 36.96 -31.75
CA LEU A 56 -21.90 35.59 -31.38
C LEU A 56 -22.19 35.37 -29.89
N VAL A 57 -23.32 34.70 -29.61
CA VAL A 57 -23.69 34.33 -28.24
C VAL A 57 -23.40 32.86 -28.02
N THR A 58 -22.54 32.54 -27.04
CA THR A 58 -22.27 31.17 -26.60
C THR A 58 -23.30 30.77 -25.56
N ARG A 59 -24.15 29.81 -25.88
CA ARG A 59 -25.13 29.24 -24.95
C ARG A 59 -24.72 27.82 -24.57
N GLU A 60 -24.85 27.48 -23.29
CA GLU A 60 -24.74 26.11 -22.82
C GLU A 60 -25.93 25.31 -23.36
N VAL A 61 -25.66 24.35 -24.23
CA VAL A 61 -26.69 23.45 -24.78
C VAL A 61 -26.68 22.18 -23.94
N VAL A 62 -27.68 22.03 -23.09
CA VAL A 62 -27.99 20.76 -22.46
C VAL A 62 -28.50 19.82 -23.55
N SER A 63 -27.77 18.74 -23.83
CA SER A 63 -28.25 17.73 -24.78
C SER A 63 -29.34 16.90 -24.10
N PRO A 64 -30.59 16.97 -24.55
CA PRO A 64 -31.67 16.23 -23.89
C PRO A 64 -31.50 14.69 -23.96
N MET A 65 -30.56 14.20 -24.74
CA MET A 65 -30.34 12.76 -24.96
C MET A 65 -29.03 12.23 -24.31
N ARG A 66 -28.23 13.04 -23.64
CA ARG A 66 -26.98 12.63 -23.01
C ARG A 66 -26.66 13.53 -21.84
N ASN A 67 -27.36 13.34 -20.74
CA ASN A 67 -27.21 14.14 -19.52
C ASN A 67 -26.39 13.41 -18.44
N ALA A 68 -26.30 12.10 -18.50
CA ALA A 68 -25.55 11.31 -17.52
C ALA A 68 -24.05 11.60 -17.60
N ASP A 69 -23.44 11.92 -16.44
CA ASP A 69 -22.00 12.19 -16.29
C ASP A 69 -21.47 11.44 -15.06
N ASN A 70 -21.69 10.13 -15.04
CA ASN A 70 -21.15 9.27 -14.00
C ASN A 70 -19.64 9.08 -14.22
N ARG A 71 -18.86 9.30 -13.17
CA ARG A 71 -17.40 9.22 -13.17
C ARG A 71 -16.96 8.29 -12.06
N ILE A 72 -16.87 7.01 -12.39
CA ILE A 72 -16.66 5.94 -11.42
C ILE A 72 -15.20 5.50 -11.47
N PRO A 73 -14.41 5.83 -10.43
CA PRO A 73 -13.03 5.37 -10.32
C PRO A 73 -12.97 3.94 -9.77
N PHE A 74 -11.94 3.19 -10.18
CA PHE A 74 -11.64 1.86 -9.67
C PHE A 74 -10.25 1.81 -9.07
N ASN A 75 -10.13 1.39 -7.81
CA ASN A 75 -8.87 1.38 -7.06
C ASN A 75 -8.01 0.13 -7.32
N PHE A 76 -7.71 -0.17 -8.59
CA PHE A 76 -6.82 -1.27 -8.93
C PHE A 76 -5.39 -1.03 -8.46
N HIS A 77 -4.90 0.21 -8.58
CA HIS A 77 -3.53 0.54 -8.17
C HIS A 77 -3.34 0.38 -6.66
N GLY A 78 -4.25 0.93 -5.86
CA GLY A 78 -4.19 0.78 -4.41
C GLY A 78 -4.27 -0.69 -3.96
N LEU A 79 -5.13 -1.49 -4.62
CA LEU A 79 -5.23 -2.92 -4.35
C LEU A 79 -3.89 -3.63 -4.60
N LEU A 80 -3.27 -3.41 -5.76
CA LEU A 80 -2.02 -4.06 -6.17
C LEU A 80 -0.83 -3.66 -5.28
N VAL A 81 -0.75 -2.37 -4.90
CA VAL A 81 0.28 -1.89 -3.96
C VAL A 81 0.08 -2.49 -2.57
N ASN A 82 -1.16 -2.55 -2.09
CA ASN A 82 -1.47 -3.14 -0.78
C ASN A 82 -1.21 -4.65 -0.74
N GLN A 83 -1.52 -5.38 -1.83
CA GLN A 83 -1.15 -6.81 -1.95
C GLN A 83 0.36 -7.01 -1.82
N LYS A 84 1.15 -6.21 -2.55
CA LYS A 84 2.61 -6.26 -2.50
C LYS A 84 3.15 -5.93 -1.10
N ALA A 85 2.66 -4.85 -0.48
CA ALA A 85 3.11 -4.44 0.84
C ALA A 85 2.74 -5.47 1.94
N ALA A 86 1.54 -6.02 1.89
CA ALA A 86 1.09 -7.05 2.81
C ALA A 86 1.87 -8.36 2.64
N TYR A 87 2.14 -8.75 1.40
CA TYR A 87 2.88 -9.96 1.09
C TYR A 87 4.36 -9.86 1.47
N MET A 88 5.01 -8.74 1.12
CA MET A 88 6.44 -8.53 1.34
C MET A 88 6.79 -8.30 2.82
N PHE A 89 5.91 -7.64 3.56
CA PHE A 89 6.08 -7.29 4.96
C PHE A 89 4.98 -7.89 5.84
N THR A 90 4.67 -9.17 5.64
CA THR A 90 3.85 -9.96 6.58
C THR A 90 4.48 -9.93 7.97
N ALA A 91 5.81 -10.12 8.02
CA ALA A 91 6.65 -9.82 9.15
C ALA A 91 7.75 -8.83 8.71
N PRO A 92 8.17 -7.90 9.58
CA PRO A 92 9.31 -7.04 9.28
C PRO A 92 10.58 -7.88 9.15
N PRO A 93 11.55 -7.52 8.28
CA PRO A 93 12.80 -8.25 8.18
C PRO A 93 13.57 -8.16 9.51
N THR A 94 14.00 -9.31 10.01
CA THR A 94 14.85 -9.37 11.21
C THR A 94 16.29 -9.10 10.86
N MET A 95 16.96 -8.34 11.72
CA MET A 95 18.35 -7.90 11.55
C MET A 95 19.24 -8.58 12.59
N ASP A 96 20.20 -9.37 12.14
CA ASP A 96 21.22 -9.96 13.01
C ASP A 96 22.59 -9.31 12.72
N ILE A 97 23.18 -8.72 13.76
CA ILE A 97 24.48 -8.04 13.74
C ILE A 97 25.55 -8.82 14.49
N GLY A 98 25.31 -10.11 14.74
CA GLY A 98 26.27 -11.10 15.21
C GLY A 98 26.44 -11.20 16.73
N SER A 99 25.56 -10.58 17.52
CA SER A 99 25.56 -10.68 18.99
C SER A 99 24.18 -10.44 19.57
N ASP A 100 23.69 -11.32 20.43
CA ASP A 100 22.36 -11.20 21.06
C ASP A 100 22.19 -9.91 21.85
N ALA A 101 23.23 -9.47 22.58
CA ALA A 101 23.20 -8.23 23.32
C ALA A 101 23.11 -6.99 22.40
N ALA A 102 23.77 -7.04 21.24
CA ALA A 102 23.70 -5.98 20.24
C ALA A 102 22.34 -6.00 19.52
N ASN A 103 21.85 -7.18 19.17
CA ASN A 103 20.53 -7.38 18.55
C ASN A 103 19.40 -6.85 19.45
N LYS A 104 19.46 -7.12 20.77
CA LYS A 104 18.50 -6.57 21.75
C LYS A 104 18.50 -5.04 21.78
N LYS A 105 19.68 -4.39 21.75
CA LYS A 105 19.78 -2.93 21.70
C LYS A 105 19.24 -2.35 20.39
N LEU A 106 19.55 -2.99 19.26
CA LEU A 106 19.04 -2.60 17.96
C LEU A 106 17.51 -2.71 17.90
N ASN A 107 16.96 -3.84 18.33
CA ASN A 107 15.52 -4.07 18.35
C ASN A 107 14.79 -3.11 19.29
N ALA A 108 15.37 -2.78 20.44
CA ALA A 108 14.84 -1.77 21.36
C ALA A 108 14.78 -0.38 20.70
N PHE A 109 15.77 -0.02 19.89
CA PHE A 109 15.76 1.24 19.13
C PHE A 109 14.74 1.22 17.98
N LEU A 110 14.67 0.13 17.22
CA LEU A 110 13.68 -0.01 16.12
C LEU A 110 12.25 0.08 16.66
N GLY A 111 11.97 -0.58 17.79
CA GLY A 111 10.71 -0.49 18.53
C GLY A 111 9.48 -0.94 17.73
N ASP A 112 8.32 -0.69 18.29
CA ASP A 112 7.02 -1.15 17.75
C ASP A 112 6.63 -0.50 16.41
N LYS A 113 7.23 0.64 16.07
CA LYS A 113 6.97 1.33 14.80
C LYS A 113 7.64 0.69 13.59
N TYR A 114 8.64 -0.18 13.80
CA TYR A 114 9.44 -0.74 12.72
C TYR A 114 8.61 -1.52 11.67
N PRO A 115 7.65 -2.39 12.05
CA PRO A 115 6.78 -3.06 11.07
C PRO A 115 5.99 -2.09 10.20
N LYS A 116 5.47 -1.01 10.81
CA LYS A 116 4.76 0.04 10.09
C LYS A 116 5.66 0.75 9.08
N VAL A 117 6.86 1.15 9.51
CA VAL A 117 7.85 1.83 8.65
C VAL A 117 8.22 0.96 7.45
N CYS A 118 8.39 -0.35 7.62
CA CYS A 118 8.66 -1.26 6.51
C CYS A 118 7.52 -1.29 5.47
N LYS A 119 6.27 -1.34 5.91
CA LYS A 119 5.10 -1.28 5.02
C LYS A 119 4.96 0.08 4.33
N ASP A 120 5.11 1.17 5.08
CA ASP A 120 5.05 2.53 4.54
C ASP A 120 6.13 2.75 3.47
N LEU A 121 7.35 2.25 3.68
CA LEU A 121 8.42 2.28 2.66
C LEU A 121 8.05 1.54 1.38
N CYS A 122 7.42 0.37 1.51
CA CYS A 122 6.96 -0.40 0.34
C CYS A 122 5.90 0.38 -0.45
N VAL A 123 4.95 1.00 0.24
CA VAL A 123 3.90 1.83 -0.38
C VAL A 123 4.52 3.06 -1.04
N GLU A 124 5.41 3.78 -0.35
CA GLU A 124 6.12 4.94 -0.89
C GLU A 124 6.94 4.58 -2.14
N ALA A 125 7.75 3.52 -2.07
CA ALA A 125 8.56 3.09 -3.20
C ALA A 125 7.69 2.64 -4.38
N SER A 126 6.59 1.93 -4.14
CA SER A 126 5.67 1.46 -5.18
C SER A 126 4.97 2.61 -5.90
N ASN A 127 4.59 3.66 -5.17
CA ASN A 127 3.93 4.84 -5.75
C ASN A 127 4.93 5.85 -6.35
N LYS A 128 6.09 6.04 -5.70
CA LYS A 128 6.98 7.17 -5.96
C LYS A 128 8.38 6.75 -6.43
N LYS A 129 8.53 5.48 -6.91
CA LYS A 129 9.77 4.87 -7.42
C LYS A 129 10.81 4.57 -6.35
N VAL A 130 10.86 5.35 -5.28
CA VAL A 130 11.81 5.24 -4.18
C VAL A 130 11.12 5.68 -2.88
N GLY A 131 11.28 4.90 -1.82
CA GLY A 131 10.93 5.31 -0.47
C GLY A 131 12.17 5.84 0.27
N TRP A 132 11.99 6.74 1.21
CA TRP A 132 13.10 7.33 1.95
C TRP A 132 12.90 7.21 3.45
N ILE A 133 13.94 6.77 4.17
CA ILE A 133 14.04 6.93 5.61
C ILE A 133 14.97 8.10 5.91
N HIS A 134 14.54 8.99 6.80
CA HIS A 134 15.40 10.00 7.42
C HIS A 134 15.67 9.63 8.86
N VAL A 135 16.93 9.85 9.29
CA VAL A 135 17.39 9.65 10.67
C VAL A 135 17.86 10.98 11.21
N TRP A 136 17.39 11.38 12.41
CA TRP A 136 17.78 12.64 13.02
C TRP A 136 17.86 12.54 14.54
N LYS A 137 18.58 13.47 15.14
CA LYS A 137 18.55 13.69 16.59
C LYS A 137 17.54 14.77 16.92
N SER A 138 16.62 14.48 17.81
CA SER A 138 15.63 15.45 18.27
C SER A 138 16.31 16.53 19.12
N ALA A 139 15.90 17.78 18.92
CA ALA A 139 16.38 18.90 19.73
C ALA A 139 15.84 18.87 21.17
N ASN A 140 14.66 18.22 21.37
CA ASN A 140 13.97 18.22 22.65
C ASN A 140 14.56 17.23 23.66
N ASP A 141 14.91 16.01 23.22
CA ASP A 141 15.37 14.91 24.09
C ASP A 141 16.78 14.42 23.74
N GLY A 142 17.38 14.92 22.66
CA GLY A 142 18.67 14.47 22.15
C GLY A 142 18.68 13.02 21.63
N ALA A 143 17.50 12.36 21.62
CA ALA A 143 17.35 10.99 21.18
C ALA A 143 17.44 10.87 19.66
N LEU A 144 17.88 9.71 19.20
CA LEU A 144 17.90 9.37 17.79
C LEU A 144 16.49 8.92 17.36
N HIS A 145 16.00 9.48 16.27
CA HIS A 145 14.71 9.14 15.67
C HIS A 145 14.88 8.73 14.22
N TYR A 146 13.90 8.02 13.69
CA TYR A 146 13.80 7.71 12.28
C TYR A 146 12.34 7.68 11.83
N ALA A 147 12.09 8.08 10.58
CA ALA A 147 10.76 8.01 9.97
C ALA A 147 10.86 7.91 8.44
N VAL A 148 9.79 7.46 7.82
CA VAL A 148 9.59 7.59 6.37
C VAL A 148 9.32 9.05 6.04
N VAL A 149 10.02 9.56 5.05
CA VAL A 149 9.82 10.91 4.53
C VAL A 149 9.02 10.81 3.22
N PRO A 150 8.03 11.68 3.00
CA PRO A 150 7.33 11.76 1.72
C PRO A 150 8.33 11.95 0.58
N SER A 151 8.37 10.99 -0.34
CA SER A 151 9.42 10.93 -1.36
C SER A 151 9.37 12.09 -2.35
N GLU A 152 8.18 12.69 -2.55
CA GLU A 152 7.99 13.89 -3.37
C GLU A 152 8.64 15.14 -2.78
N GLN A 153 9.07 15.10 -1.52
CA GLN A 153 9.82 16.18 -0.89
C GLN A 153 11.32 16.07 -1.14
N ILE A 154 11.80 14.93 -1.64
CA ILE A 154 13.22 14.60 -1.70
C ILE A 154 13.78 14.72 -3.11
N GLN A 155 14.78 15.59 -3.26
CA GLN A 155 15.65 15.63 -4.44
C GLN A 155 17.05 15.18 -4.06
N PRO A 156 17.45 13.95 -4.41
CA PRO A 156 18.77 13.43 -4.10
C PRO A 156 19.85 14.01 -5.02
N ILE A 157 21.03 14.21 -4.46
CA ILE A 157 22.24 14.64 -5.18
C ILE A 157 23.23 13.48 -5.15
N TRP A 158 23.35 12.78 -6.30
CA TRP A 158 24.21 11.61 -6.43
C TRP A 158 25.59 11.97 -6.97
N SER A 159 26.59 11.17 -6.59
CA SER A 159 27.90 11.20 -7.27
C SER A 159 27.76 10.77 -8.74
N LYS A 160 28.70 11.21 -9.58
CA LYS A 160 28.77 10.80 -10.98
C LYS A 160 29.54 9.47 -11.16
N SER A 161 30.01 8.87 -10.06
CA SER A 161 30.72 7.58 -10.07
C SER A 161 29.73 6.41 -10.25
N LEU A 162 30.23 5.26 -10.68
CA LEU A 162 29.40 4.06 -10.92
C LEU A 162 28.71 3.54 -9.67
N ASP A 163 29.32 3.72 -8.49
CA ASP A 163 28.78 3.34 -7.18
C ASP A 163 27.66 4.27 -6.65
N ARG A 164 27.32 5.36 -7.39
CA ARG A 164 26.22 6.30 -7.11
C ARG A 164 26.11 6.65 -5.60
N LYS A 165 27.19 7.15 -5.03
CA LYS A 165 27.18 7.60 -3.63
C LYS A 165 26.26 8.82 -3.46
N LEU A 166 25.42 8.82 -2.42
CA LEU A 166 24.61 9.98 -2.07
C LEU A 166 25.51 11.06 -1.47
N LEU A 167 25.61 12.21 -2.14
CA LEU A 167 26.43 13.37 -1.72
C LEU A 167 25.62 14.37 -0.91
N GLY A 168 24.33 14.45 -1.13
CA GLY A 168 23.42 15.34 -0.44
C GLY A 168 21.96 15.06 -0.77
N VAL A 169 21.09 15.72 -0.02
CA VAL A 169 19.65 15.71 -0.24
C VAL A 169 19.16 17.14 -0.11
N LEU A 170 18.35 17.57 -1.09
CA LEU A 170 17.53 18.74 -0.99
C LEU A 170 16.10 18.30 -0.68
N ARG A 171 15.62 18.61 0.54
CA ARG A 171 14.23 18.38 0.93
C ARG A 171 13.44 19.65 0.76
N ILE A 172 12.30 19.57 0.08
CA ILE A 172 11.44 20.71 -0.24
C ILE A 172 10.03 20.41 0.28
N TYR A 173 9.50 21.27 1.14
CA TYR A 173 8.12 21.14 1.64
C TYR A 173 7.53 22.51 1.94
N HIS A 174 6.21 22.55 1.98
CA HIS A 174 5.42 23.73 2.32
C HIS A 174 5.17 23.76 3.82
N ASP A 175 5.23 24.94 4.44
CA ASP A 175 4.99 25.15 5.86
C ASP A 175 4.26 26.49 6.09
N ILE A 176 3.64 26.61 7.26
CA ILE A 176 2.89 27.80 7.69
C ILE A 176 3.42 28.17 9.08
N ASP A 177 3.80 29.42 9.28
CA ASP A 177 4.28 29.87 10.58
C ASP A 177 3.12 30.18 11.55
N ASP A 178 3.47 30.50 12.81
CA ASP A 178 2.50 30.80 13.86
C ASP A 178 1.65 32.05 13.57
N THR A 179 2.07 32.88 12.61
CA THR A 179 1.33 34.08 12.15
C THR A 179 0.39 33.78 10.99
N GLY A 180 0.47 32.59 10.41
CA GLY A 180 -0.32 32.15 9.27
C GLY A 180 0.32 32.48 7.92
N ASP A 181 1.58 32.93 7.90
CA ASP A 181 2.30 33.20 6.67
C ASP A 181 2.82 31.89 6.06
N GLU A 182 2.52 31.66 4.77
CA GLU A 182 2.90 30.50 4.01
C GLU A 182 4.29 30.66 3.40
N PHE A 183 5.10 29.61 3.43
CA PHE A 183 6.41 29.59 2.81
C PHE A 183 6.86 28.18 2.41
N ASP A 184 7.73 28.10 1.42
CA ASP A 184 8.40 26.86 1.06
C ASP A 184 9.74 26.76 1.79
N VAL A 185 9.97 25.62 2.44
CA VAL A 185 11.21 25.30 3.15
C VAL A 185 12.12 24.47 2.24
N TYR A 186 13.40 24.82 2.24
CA TYR A 186 14.47 24.13 1.54
C TYR A 186 15.54 23.69 2.53
N GLU A 187 15.62 22.39 2.81
CA GLU A 187 16.65 21.80 3.66
C GLU A 187 17.75 21.19 2.78
N LEU A 188 18.95 21.69 2.87
CA LEU A 188 20.10 21.14 2.16
C LEU A 188 20.94 20.31 3.14
N TRP A 189 20.91 18.99 2.96
CA TRP A 189 21.63 18.03 3.77
C TRP A 189 22.88 17.53 3.05
N ASN A 190 24.00 17.46 3.73
CA ASN A 190 25.24 16.82 3.29
C ASN A 190 25.71 15.80 4.34
N ASP A 191 26.94 15.30 4.26
CA ASP A 191 27.53 14.34 5.20
C ASP A 191 27.86 14.92 6.58
N LYS A 192 27.79 16.24 6.77
CA LYS A 192 28.18 16.94 7.99
C LYS A 192 27.05 17.72 8.63
N GLU A 193 26.32 18.47 7.80
CA GLU A 193 25.38 19.48 8.26
C GLU A 193 24.10 19.53 7.42
N CYS A 194 23.06 20.12 8.01
CA CYS A 194 21.86 20.60 7.34
C CYS A 194 21.87 22.13 7.33
N ALA A 195 21.53 22.73 6.20
CA ALA A 195 21.30 24.16 6.10
C ALA A 195 19.87 24.41 5.63
N MET A 196 19.12 25.22 6.40
CA MET A 196 17.70 25.51 6.09
C MET A 196 17.54 26.89 5.51
N TYR A 197 16.68 26.98 4.49
CA TYR A 197 16.29 28.20 3.83
C TYR A 197 14.77 28.20 3.64
N ARG A 198 14.18 29.39 3.47
CA ARG A 198 12.75 29.51 3.14
C ARG A 198 12.53 30.52 2.02
N VAL A 199 11.42 30.36 1.32
CA VAL A 199 10.93 31.30 0.31
C VAL A 199 9.48 31.62 0.66
N PRO A 200 9.16 32.89 1.03
CA PRO A 200 7.78 33.30 1.30
C PRO A 200 6.87 33.12 0.08
N ALA A 201 5.60 32.81 0.33
CA ALA A 201 4.59 32.67 -0.71
C ALA A 201 4.58 33.84 -1.70
N GLY A 202 4.45 33.54 -2.98
CA GLY A 202 4.44 34.54 -4.06
C GLY A 202 5.81 35.08 -4.47
N ARG A 203 6.90 34.64 -3.86
CA ARG A 203 8.28 34.94 -4.27
C ARG A 203 8.93 33.77 -5.01
N THR A 204 9.96 34.06 -5.79
CA THR A 204 10.78 33.06 -6.47
C THR A 204 12.06 32.76 -5.67
N ILE A 205 12.68 31.61 -5.90
CA ILE A 205 13.96 31.24 -5.27
C ILE A 205 15.02 32.33 -5.45
N MET A 206 15.12 32.90 -6.64
CA MET A 206 16.13 33.94 -6.95
C MET A 206 15.96 35.23 -6.15
N ASN A 207 14.70 35.61 -5.89
CA ASN A 207 14.38 36.94 -5.27
C ASN A 207 13.94 36.82 -3.81
N GLY A 208 13.58 35.62 -3.34
CA GLY A 208 12.96 35.42 -2.02
C GLY A 208 13.68 34.44 -1.11
N LEU A 209 14.72 33.71 -1.58
CA LEU A 209 15.42 32.78 -0.73
C LEU A 209 16.18 33.47 0.38
N GLU A 210 15.82 33.17 1.63
CA GLU A 210 16.45 33.66 2.84
C GLU A 210 16.81 32.54 3.79
N PRO A 211 17.83 32.71 4.67
CA PRO A 211 18.14 31.75 5.71
C PRO A 211 16.95 31.56 6.66
N TYR A 212 16.60 30.32 6.95
CA TYR A 212 15.57 29.98 7.94
C TYR A 212 16.23 29.52 9.25
N CYS A 213 16.30 30.45 10.22
CA CYS A 213 16.97 30.21 11.49
C CYS A 213 16.09 29.41 12.47
N ASN A 214 15.95 28.11 12.23
CA ASN A 214 15.12 27.18 13.01
C ASN A 214 15.94 26.36 14.04
N PHE A 215 17.25 26.58 14.10
CA PHE A 215 18.14 25.92 15.08
C PHE A 215 18.69 26.93 16.07
N ILE A 216 19.11 26.43 17.24
CA ILE A 216 19.76 27.20 18.27
C ILE A 216 21.17 26.65 18.46
N LEU A 217 22.17 27.51 18.30
CA LEU A 217 23.57 27.22 18.61
C LEU A 217 23.95 27.89 19.93
N MET A 218 24.59 27.15 20.82
CA MET A 218 25.13 27.71 22.07
C MET A 218 26.55 28.21 21.81
N GLU A 219 26.73 29.54 21.70
CA GLU A 219 28.05 30.19 21.59
C GLU A 219 28.34 31.03 22.84
N ALA A 220 29.48 30.74 23.48
CA ALA A 220 29.91 31.46 24.69
C ALA A 220 28.83 31.54 25.79
N GLY A 221 27.94 30.56 25.89
CA GLY A 221 26.83 30.52 26.86
C GLY A 221 25.58 31.30 26.45
N GLN A 222 25.55 31.83 25.23
CA GLN A 222 24.36 32.51 24.66
C GLN A 222 23.72 31.64 23.58
N ALA A 223 22.38 31.63 23.53
CA ALA A 223 21.62 30.96 22.50
C ALA A 223 21.55 31.85 21.27
N VAL A 224 22.16 31.45 20.17
CA VAL A 224 22.18 32.17 18.89
C VAL A 224 21.34 31.40 17.87
N PRO A 225 20.29 32.00 17.31
CA PRO A 225 19.53 31.39 16.21
C PRO A 225 20.43 31.17 14.98
N THR A 226 20.38 30.01 14.39
CA THR A 226 21.16 29.66 13.20
C THR A 226 20.29 28.88 12.20
N ASN A 227 20.64 28.96 10.93
CA ASN A 227 20.02 28.15 9.88
C ASN A 227 20.80 26.86 9.58
N THR A 228 21.86 26.56 10.32
CA THR A 228 22.70 25.39 10.11
C THR A 228 22.73 24.49 11.34
N TYR A 229 22.69 23.18 11.12
CA TYR A 229 22.76 22.16 12.16
C TYR A 229 23.76 21.07 11.78
N GLN A 230 24.75 20.84 12.64
CA GLN A 230 25.74 19.78 12.48
C GLN A 230 25.23 18.47 13.07
N HIS A 231 24.79 17.52 12.24
CA HIS A 231 24.16 16.27 12.66
C HIS A 231 25.15 15.19 13.15
N ARG A 232 26.42 15.25 12.77
CA ARG A 232 27.50 14.35 13.21
C ARG A 232 27.23 12.84 12.96
N MET A 233 26.52 12.50 11.88
CA MET A 233 26.19 11.10 11.55
C MET A 233 27.23 10.43 10.64
N GLY A 234 28.18 11.22 10.09
CA GLY A 234 29.26 10.73 9.24
C GLY A 234 28.87 10.39 7.81
N GLU A 235 27.59 10.51 7.47
CA GLU A 235 27.04 10.35 6.13
C GLU A 235 25.73 11.15 6.02
N VAL A 236 25.21 11.31 4.81
CA VAL A 236 23.88 11.93 4.58
C VAL A 236 22.82 11.07 5.25
N PRO A 237 22.05 11.59 6.25
CA PRO A 237 21.15 10.78 7.06
C PRO A 237 19.82 10.45 6.37
N PHE A 238 19.88 10.15 5.08
CA PHE A 238 18.75 9.73 4.24
C PHE A 238 19.10 8.42 3.53
N PHE A 239 18.18 7.46 3.58
CA PHE A 239 18.37 6.14 3.01
C PHE A 239 17.30 5.88 1.95
N ALA A 240 17.76 5.69 0.71
CA ALA A 240 16.92 5.40 -0.44
C ALA A 240 16.58 3.91 -0.49
N PHE A 241 15.29 3.60 -0.75
CA PHE A 241 14.75 2.26 -0.94
C PHE A 241 14.06 2.21 -2.30
N ASP A 242 14.78 1.80 -3.32
CA ASP A 242 14.29 1.79 -4.70
C ASP A 242 13.23 0.70 -4.90
N ASN A 243 12.18 1.01 -5.66
CA ASN A 243 11.12 0.06 -6.00
C ASN A 243 11.63 -1.09 -6.88
N ASN A 244 12.52 -0.77 -7.78
CA ASN A 244 13.14 -1.69 -8.73
C ASN A 244 14.40 -1.07 -9.34
N ASN A 245 15.21 -1.89 -10.04
CA ASN A 245 16.46 -1.48 -10.65
C ASN A 245 16.33 -0.48 -11.84
N VAL A 246 15.12 -0.33 -12.39
CA VAL A 246 14.84 0.61 -13.50
C VAL A 246 14.20 1.91 -13.04
N HIS A 247 14.07 2.12 -11.73
CA HIS A 247 13.54 3.32 -11.10
C HIS A 247 12.15 3.74 -11.63
N THR A 248 11.21 2.79 -11.70
CA THR A 248 9.83 3.03 -12.10
C THR A 248 8.86 2.78 -10.95
N ASP A 249 7.73 3.50 -10.97
CA ASP A 249 6.59 3.24 -10.10
C ASP A 249 5.73 2.08 -10.63
N ASP A 250 4.89 1.53 -9.77
CA ASP A 250 4.02 0.41 -10.11
C ASP A 250 2.81 0.82 -10.95
N LEU A 251 2.46 2.11 -10.98
CA LEU A 251 1.34 2.63 -11.76
C LEU A 251 1.65 2.69 -13.26
N LYS A 252 2.91 2.93 -13.64
CA LYS A 252 3.33 3.27 -15.00
C LYS A 252 2.75 2.34 -16.07
N ASN A 253 2.80 1.03 -15.84
CA ASN A 253 2.36 0.03 -16.82
C ASN A 253 0.84 -0.18 -16.84
N ILE A 254 0.16 0.09 -15.72
CA ILE A 254 -1.27 -0.20 -15.55
C ILE A 254 -2.16 1.04 -15.66
N LYS A 255 -1.61 2.25 -15.56
CA LYS A 255 -2.38 3.49 -15.63
C LYS A 255 -3.29 3.56 -16.86
N PRO A 256 -2.79 3.34 -18.10
CA PRO A 256 -3.65 3.41 -19.28
C PRO A 256 -4.79 2.39 -19.27
N LEU A 257 -4.56 1.20 -18.68
CA LEU A 257 -5.58 0.16 -18.55
C LEU A 257 -6.65 0.54 -17.51
N ILE A 258 -6.25 1.12 -16.38
CA ILE A 258 -7.18 1.64 -15.37
C ILE A 258 -8.05 2.75 -15.97
N ASP A 259 -7.44 3.68 -16.72
CA ASP A 259 -8.15 4.79 -17.37
C ASP A 259 -9.18 4.27 -18.37
N VAL A 260 -8.81 3.27 -19.18
CA VAL A 260 -9.74 2.62 -20.12
C VAL A 260 -10.87 1.93 -19.36
N TYR A 261 -10.55 1.17 -18.31
CA TYR A 261 -11.57 0.46 -17.52
C TYR A 261 -12.58 1.44 -16.91
N CYS A 262 -12.10 2.49 -16.23
CA CYS A 262 -12.95 3.52 -15.63
C CYS A 262 -13.81 4.22 -16.67
N LYS A 263 -13.24 4.56 -17.83
CA LYS A 263 -13.95 5.24 -18.93
C LYS A 263 -15.03 4.37 -19.55
N VAL A 264 -14.74 3.10 -19.82
CA VAL A 264 -15.70 2.16 -20.45
C VAL A 264 -16.83 1.87 -19.47
N PHE A 265 -16.53 1.61 -18.20
CA PHE A 265 -17.53 1.35 -17.18
C PHE A 265 -18.44 2.56 -16.96
N SER A 266 -17.86 3.75 -16.75
CA SER A 266 -18.63 4.99 -16.56
C SER A 266 -19.48 5.32 -17.80
N GLY A 267 -18.92 5.14 -19.00
CA GLY A 267 -19.67 5.31 -20.24
C GLY A 267 -20.84 4.32 -20.37
N PHE A 268 -20.67 3.07 -19.90
CA PHE A 268 -21.74 2.09 -19.91
C PHE A 268 -22.86 2.46 -18.93
N VAL A 269 -22.52 2.93 -17.74
CA VAL A 269 -23.51 3.41 -16.75
C VAL A 269 -24.25 4.63 -17.30
N ASN A 270 -23.55 5.58 -17.93
CA ASN A 270 -24.16 6.76 -18.55
C ASN A 270 -25.13 6.37 -19.67
N ASP A 271 -24.73 5.44 -20.54
CA ASP A 271 -25.61 4.98 -21.61
C ASP A 271 -26.84 4.26 -21.06
N LEU A 272 -26.73 3.47 -19.99
CA LEU A 272 -27.89 2.83 -19.35
C LEU A 272 -28.84 3.86 -18.72
N GLU A 273 -28.30 4.91 -18.12
CA GLU A 273 -29.10 5.98 -17.52
C GLU A 273 -29.80 6.80 -18.59
N ASP A 274 -29.09 7.20 -19.65
CA ASP A 274 -29.64 7.99 -20.75
C ASP A 274 -30.68 7.21 -21.59
N ILE A 275 -30.57 5.87 -21.70
CA ILE A 275 -31.48 5.02 -22.48
C ILE A 275 -32.79 4.71 -21.73
N GLN A 276 -32.89 4.96 -20.44
CA GLN A 276 -34.17 4.87 -19.74
C GLN A 276 -35.24 5.84 -20.30
N GLU A 277 -34.80 6.85 -21.08
CA GLU A 277 -35.69 7.74 -21.81
C GLU A 277 -36.01 7.13 -23.20
N VAL A 278 -37.25 6.68 -23.35
CA VAL A 278 -37.76 6.16 -24.63
C VAL A 278 -37.83 7.27 -25.67
N ILE A 279 -37.18 7.07 -26.83
CA ILE A 279 -37.31 8.00 -27.95
C ILE A 279 -38.58 7.70 -28.71
N PHE A 280 -39.49 8.66 -28.67
CA PHE A 280 -40.72 8.57 -29.50
C PHE A 280 -40.46 9.17 -30.87
N VAL A 281 -40.74 8.39 -31.91
CA VAL A 281 -40.72 8.85 -33.31
C VAL A 281 -42.14 9.18 -33.70
N LEU A 282 -42.42 10.46 -33.92
CA LEU A 282 -43.73 10.97 -34.36
C LEU A 282 -43.70 11.09 -35.87
N THR A 283 -44.59 10.34 -36.56
CA THR A 283 -44.73 10.41 -38.01
C THR A 283 -46.04 11.08 -38.34
N ASN A 284 -46.00 12.14 -39.20
CA ASN A 284 -47.16 12.92 -39.62
C ASN A 284 -47.99 13.50 -38.45
N TYR A 285 -47.34 13.83 -37.35
CA TYR A 285 -47.99 14.41 -36.18
C TYR A 285 -48.21 15.91 -36.44
N GLY A 286 -49.41 16.29 -36.84
CA GLY A 286 -49.80 17.69 -37.09
C GLY A 286 -50.11 18.49 -35.83
N GLY A 287 -49.87 17.97 -34.65
CA GLY A 287 -50.12 18.63 -33.38
C GLY A 287 -49.05 19.68 -33.04
N ALA A 288 -49.50 20.74 -32.45
CA ALA A 288 -48.78 22.00 -32.43
C ALA A 288 -47.59 22.07 -31.40
N ASN A 289 -47.56 21.23 -30.38
CA ASN A 289 -46.56 21.44 -29.31
C ASN A 289 -46.01 20.12 -28.73
N LEU A 290 -44.72 19.93 -28.88
CA LEU A 290 -44.00 18.76 -28.33
C LEU A 290 -44.10 18.66 -26.79
N ASN A 291 -44.18 19.80 -26.11
CA ASN A 291 -44.32 19.84 -24.64
C ASN A 291 -45.74 19.39 -24.21
N GLU A 292 -46.78 19.72 -24.99
CA GLU A 292 -48.15 19.27 -24.75
C GLU A 292 -48.27 17.76 -24.97
N PHE A 293 -47.66 17.25 -26.04
CA PHE A 293 -47.56 15.81 -26.31
C PHE A 293 -46.89 15.05 -25.16
N LEU A 294 -45.75 15.53 -24.66
CA LEU A 294 -45.04 14.92 -23.54
C LEU A 294 -45.81 15.00 -22.21
N SER A 295 -46.55 16.10 -22.02
CA SER A 295 -47.42 16.28 -20.84
C SER A 295 -48.61 15.31 -20.87
N ASP A 296 -49.26 15.17 -22.01
CA ASP A 296 -50.37 14.25 -22.19
C ASP A 296 -49.93 12.79 -22.08
N LEU A 297 -48.78 12.43 -22.65
CA LEU A 297 -48.20 11.12 -22.50
C LEU A 297 -47.89 10.78 -21.05
N LYS A 298 -47.35 11.75 -20.29
CA LYS A 298 -46.99 11.59 -18.87
C LYS A 298 -48.23 11.44 -17.99
N TYR A 299 -49.31 12.20 -18.31
CA TYR A 299 -50.51 12.25 -17.49
C TYR A 299 -51.47 11.11 -17.80
N TYR A 300 -51.80 10.90 -19.11
CA TYR A 300 -52.78 9.93 -19.56
C TYR A 300 -52.20 8.58 -19.91
N LYS A 301 -50.86 8.47 -20.07
CA LYS A 301 -50.17 7.26 -20.58
C LYS A 301 -50.77 6.74 -21.91
N ALA A 302 -51.42 7.61 -22.66
CA ALA A 302 -52.05 7.32 -23.94
C ALA A 302 -51.89 8.53 -24.86
N ILE A 303 -51.87 8.26 -26.18
CA ILE A 303 -51.74 9.27 -27.22
C ILE A 303 -52.89 9.06 -28.22
N LYS A 304 -53.57 10.14 -28.55
CA LYS A 304 -54.56 10.14 -29.61
C LYS A 304 -53.89 10.49 -30.92
N VAL A 305 -53.93 9.59 -31.88
CA VAL A 305 -53.47 9.81 -33.27
C VAL A 305 -54.71 9.88 -34.15
N GLU A 306 -54.84 10.98 -34.92
CA GLU A 306 -55.92 11.10 -35.91
C GLU A 306 -55.41 10.52 -37.24
N ASN A 307 -56.20 9.65 -37.84
CA ASN A 307 -55.90 8.98 -39.12
C ASN A 307 -56.76 9.57 -40.22
N ASP A 308 -56.16 10.15 -41.26
CA ASP A 308 -56.82 10.88 -42.32
C ASP A 308 -57.24 9.99 -43.51
N GLY A 309 -57.19 8.66 -43.37
CA GLY A 309 -57.74 7.74 -44.42
C GLY A 309 -56.78 6.61 -44.84
N GLU A 310 -57.20 5.80 -45.84
CA GLU A 310 -56.41 4.68 -46.38
C GLU A 310 -55.05 5.13 -46.93
N GLY A 311 -53.98 4.74 -46.28
CA GLY A 311 -52.59 5.08 -46.66
C GLY A 311 -51.87 6.04 -45.72
N ASP A 312 -52.53 6.56 -44.69
CA ASP A 312 -51.92 7.40 -43.69
C ASP A 312 -50.95 6.58 -42.79
N LYS A 313 -49.69 7.02 -42.76
CA LYS A 313 -48.65 6.44 -41.94
C LYS A 313 -48.43 7.21 -40.61
N SER A 314 -49.44 8.00 -40.22
CA SER A 314 -49.42 8.72 -38.97
C SER A 314 -49.35 7.79 -37.78
N GLY A 315 -48.44 8.05 -36.86
CA GLY A 315 -48.31 7.19 -35.70
C GLY A 315 -47.13 7.57 -34.81
N VAL A 316 -47.10 6.91 -33.67
CA VAL A 316 -46.01 6.99 -32.72
C VAL A 316 -45.31 5.64 -32.69
N SER A 317 -44.05 5.63 -32.97
CA SER A 317 -43.19 4.46 -32.78
C SER A 317 -42.11 4.77 -31.77
N THR A 318 -41.57 3.74 -31.13
CA THR A 318 -40.44 3.87 -30.20
C THR A 318 -39.17 3.40 -30.89
N LEU A 319 -38.11 4.20 -30.78
CA LEU A 319 -36.81 3.79 -31.20
C LEU A 319 -36.07 3.29 -29.97
N THR A 320 -35.74 2.00 -29.96
CA THR A 320 -34.85 1.40 -28.93
C THR A 320 -33.43 1.39 -29.47
N ILE A 321 -32.50 1.84 -28.66
CA ILE A 321 -31.07 1.80 -28.98
C ILE A 321 -30.49 0.53 -28.36
N ASP A 322 -30.02 -0.39 -29.21
CA ASP A 322 -29.34 -1.59 -28.72
C ASP A 322 -27.94 -1.25 -28.22
N LEU A 323 -27.70 -1.53 -26.94
CA LEU A 323 -26.38 -1.40 -26.36
C LEU A 323 -25.55 -2.65 -26.63
N PRO A 324 -24.27 -2.51 -27.03
CA PRO A 324 -23.37 -3.65 -27.21
C PRO A 324 -22.88 -4.18 -25.86
N VAL A 325 -23.79 -4.72 -25.04
CA VAL A 325 -23.50 -5.18 -23.65
C VAL A 325 -22.41 -6.23 -23.63
N GLU A 326 -22.52 -7.26 -24.48
CA GLU A 326 -21.56 -8.37 -24.54
C GLU A 326 -20.15 -7.90 -24.92
N ALA A 327 -20.02 -6.97 -25.86
CA ALA A 327 -18.72 -6.42 -26.26
C ALA A 327 -18.08 -5.62 -25.14
N ARG A 328 -18.87 -4.86 -24.37
CA ARG A 328 -18.38 -4.09 -23.22
C ARG A 328 -17.98 -4.99 -22.07
N GLU A 329 -18.77 -5.99 -21.75
CA GLU A 329 -18.46 -7.00 -20.73
C GLU A 329 -17.15 -7.71 -21.05
N LYS A 330 -16.97 -8.20 -22.28
CA LYS A 330 -15.72 -8.82 -22.72
C LYS A 330 -14.52 -7.87 -22.62
N LEU A 331 -14.69 -6.61 -23.02
CA LEU A 331 -13.63 -5.61 -22.94
C LEU A 331 -13.23 -5.35 -21.47
N LEU A 332 -14.20 -5.18 -20.57
CA LEU A 332 -13.95 -4.99 -19.15
C LEU A 332 -13.24 -6.20 -18.53
N ALA A 333 -13.69 -7.42 -18.86
CA ALA A 333 -13.07 -8.66 -18.38
C ALA A 333 -11.59 -8.79 -18.85
N ILE A 334 -11.33 -8.53 -20.14
CA ILE A 334 -9.97 -8.56 -20.69
C ILE A 334 -9.10 -7.48 -20.05
N THR A 335 -9.61 -6.25 -19.93
CA THR A 335 -8.87 -5.13 -19.34
C THR A 335 -8.53 -5.41 -17.88
N ARG A 336 -9.48 -5.95 -17.09
CA ARG A 336 -9.23 -6.39 -15.70
C ARG A 336 -8.12 -7.42 -15.64
N LYS A 337 -8.17 -8.45 -16.45
CA LYS A 337 -7.12 -9.47 -16.53
C LYS A 337 -5.75 -8.85 -16.83
N CYS A 338 -5.67 -7.98 -17.83
CA CYS A 338 -4.45 -7.28 -18.19
C CYS A 338 -3.90 -6.39 -17.06
N ILE A 339 -4.79 -5.74 -16.27
CA ILE A 339 -4.37 -4.94 -15.11
C ILE A 339 -3.65 -5.80 -14.07
N PHE A 340 -4.19 -6.99 -13.72
CA PHE A 340 -3.55 -7.88 -12.77
C PHE A 340 -2.28 -8.53 -13.32
N GLU A 341 -2.25 -8.92 -14.59
CA GLU A 341 -1.06 -9.48 -15.23
C GLU A 341 0.09 -8.46 -15.31
N GLN A 342 -0.17 -7.25 -15.83
CA GLN A 342 0.85 -6.21 -15.94
C GLN A 342 1.20 -5.55 -14.60
N GLY A 343 0.26 -5.53 -13.67
CA GLY A 343 0.47 -5.09 -12.29
C GLY A 343 1.19 -6.12 -11.43
N MET A 344 1.38 -7.35 -11.95
CA MET A 344 1.99 -8.47 -11.23
C MET A 344 1.33 -8.73 -9.88
N GLY A 345 0.01 -8.74 -9.85
CA GLY A 345 -0.80 -8.99 -8.66
C GLY A 345 -1.74 -10.18 -8.82
N ILE A 346 -2.51 -10.44 -7.77
CA ILE A 346 -3.46 -11.54 -7.72
C ILE A 346 -4.86 -10.96 -7.91
N ASP A 347 -5.58 -11.45 -8.92
CA ASP A 347 -6.99 -11.12 -9.07
C ASP A 347 -7.80 -11.84 -7.99
N PRO A 348 -8.52 -11.11 -7.10
CA PRO A 348 -9.29 -11.70 -6.01
C PRO A 348 -10.58 -12.40 -6.47
N ASP A 349 -10.75 -12.68 -7.75
CA ASP A 349 -11.93 -13.39 -8.25
C ASP A 349 -12.02 -14.79 -7.62
N PRO A 350 -13.14 -15.14 -6.95
CA PRO A 350 -13.31 -16.45 -6.31
C PRO A 350 -13.12 -17.64 -7.25
N GLN A 351 -13.38 -17.46 -8.56
CA GLN A 351 -13.17 -18.51 -9.57
C GLN A 351 -11.71 -18.94 -9.68
N ASN A 352 -10.77 -18.05 -9.33
CA ASN A 352 -9.34 -18.35 -9.34
C ASN A 352 -8.91 -19.19 -8.12
N PHE A 353 -9.71 -19.20 -7.04
CA PHE A 353 -9.35 -19.83 -5.77
C PHE A 353 -10.15 -21.09 -5.42
N GLY A 354 -11.21 -21.44 -6.20
CA GLY A 354 -11.99 -22.67 -5.95
C GLY A 354 -11.09 -23.89 -5.87
N ASN A 355 -11.35 -24.92 -5.14
CA ASN A 355 -10.63 -26.20 -4.96
C ASN A 355 -9.17 -26.30 -5.49
N SER A 356 -8.42 -25.19 -5.44
CA SER A 356 -7.06 -25.09 -5.97
C SER A 356 -6.10 -25.87 -5.07
N SER A 357 -5.31 -26.77 -5.66
CA SER A 357 -4.20 -27.44 -4.96
C SER A 357 -3.14 -26.41 -4.53
N GLY A 358 -2.30 -26.74 -3.52
CA GLY A 358 -1.19 -25.86 -3.11
C GLY A 358 -0.25 -25.46 -4.26
N VAL A 359 -0.12 -26.32 -5.29
CA VAL A 359 0.64 -26.01 -6.51
C VAL A 359 -0.06 -24.94 -7.34
N ALA A 360 -1.37 -25.00 -7.49
CA ALA A 360 -2.14 -23.97 -8.22
C ALA A 360 -2.07 -22.61 -7.49
N LEU A 361 -2.14 -22.60 -6.16
CA LEU A 361 -1.94 -21.39 -5.36
C LEU A 361 -0.54 -20.80 -5.57
N LYS A 362 0.52 -21.59 -5.62
CA LYS A 362 1.89 -21.12 -5.92
C LYS A 362 1.98 -20.45 -7.30
N PHE A 363 1.27 -20.98 -8.30
CA PHE A 363 1.21 -20.31 -9.62
C PHE A 363 0.51 -18.96 -9.57
N LEU A 364 -0.57 -18.81 -8.80
CA LEU A 364 -1.26 -17.55 -8.63
C LEU A 364 -0.35 -16.48 -7.97
N TYR A 365 0.47 -16.90 -7.01
CA TYR A 365 1.42 -16.01 -6.33
C TYR A 365 2.70 -15.73 -7.13
N SER A 366 2.97 -16.44 -8.21
CA SER A 366 4.26 -16.38 -8.93
C SER A 366 4.64 -14.98 -9.41
N LEU A 367 3.68 -14.20 -9.96
CA LEU A 367 3.92 -12.83 -10.41
C LEU A 367 4.17 -11.87 -9.24
N LEU A 368 3.40 -12.02 -8.16
CA LEU A 368 3.58 -11.22 -6.96
C LEU A 368 4.91 -11.54 -6.27
N GLU A 369 5.33 -12.82 -6.25
CA GLU A 369 6.63 -13.24 -5.75
C GLU A 369 7.78 -12.65 -6.57
N LEU A 370 7.67 -12.69 -7.89
CA LEU A 370 8.66 -12.09 -8.78
C LEU A 370 8.80 -10.58 -8.51
N LYS A 371 7.69 -9.86 -8.44
CA LYS A 371 7.67 -8.42 -8.16
C LYS A 371 8.27 -8.09 -6.79
N SER A 372 7.89 -8.86 -5.78
CA SER A 372 8.39 -8.69 -4.40
C SER A 372 9.87 -9.04 -4.27
N GLY A 373 10.34 -10.07 -4.97
CA GLY A 373 11.74 -10.46 -5.03
C GLY A 373 12.64 -9.38 -5.64
N LEU A 374 12.18 -8.73 -6.71
CA LEU A 374 12.89 -7.58 -7.30
C LEU A 374 13.05 -6.44 -6.28
N MET A 375 11.98 -6.06 -5.58
CA MET A 375 12.03 -5.01 -4.56
C MET A 375 12.92 -5.42 -3.37
N GLU A 376 12.86 -6.66 -2.90
CA GLU A 376 13.72 -7.15 -1.82
C GLU A 376 15.20 -7.01 -2.16
N THR A 377 15.57 -7.27 -3.42
CA THR A 377 16.96 -7.13 -3.89
C THR A 377 17.46 -5.70 -3.74
N GLU A 378 16.62 -4.69 -3.98
CA GLU A 378 16.95 -3.28 -3.79
C GLU A 378 16.89 -2.84 -2.31
N PHE A 379 15.96 -3.38 -1.55
CA PHE A 379 15.77 -3.02 -0.14
C PHE A 379 16.86 -3.55 0.78
N LYS A 380 17.41 -4.75 0.52
CA LYS A 380 18.45 -5.36 1.34
C LYS A 380 19.68 -4.47 1.54
N PRO A 381 20.33 -3.94 0.49
CA PRO A 381 21.47 -3.05 0.66
C PRO A 381 21.10 -1.77 1.43
N SER A 382 19.89 -1.26 1.20
CA SER A 382 19.41 -0.02 1.83
C SER A 382 19.15 -0.20 3.32
N PHE A 383 18.53 -1.29 3.74
CA PHE A 383 18.43 -1.65 5.16
C PHE A 383 19.82 -1.87 5.79
N GLY A 384 20.73 -2.53 5.10
CA GLY A 384 22.09 -2.71 5.57
C GLY A 384 22.79 -1.38 5.88
N ARG A 385 22.66 -0.38 5.00
CA ARG A 385 23.21 0.98 5.22
C ARG A 385 22.52 1.69 6.39
N PHE A 386 21.19 1.64 6.44
CA PHE A 386 20.38 2.22 7.50
C PHE A 386 20.77 1.67 8.88
N ILE A 387 20.87 0.35 9.02
CA ILE A 387 21.26 -0.31 10.28
C ILE A 387 22.69 0.04 10.68
N ARG A 388 23.65 0.07 9.74
CA ARG A 388 25.03 0.48 10.05
C ARG A 388 25.11 1.92 10.54
N CYS A 389 24.31 2.84 9.96
CA CYS A 389 24.24 4.21 10.44
C CYS A 389 23.74 4.28 11.89
N ILE A 390 22.63 3.60 12.19
CA ILE A 390 22.09 3.52 13.55
C ILE A 390 23.11 2.96 14.52
N CYS A 391 23.73 1.83 14.20
CA CYS A 391 24.71 1.18 15.05
C CYS A 391 25.94 2.08 15.32
N ARG A 392 26.40 2.81 14.30
CA ARG A 392 27.49 3.79 14.43
C ARG A 392 27.12 4.92 15.39
N VAL A 393 25.94 5.52 15.23
CA VAL A 393 25.49 6.64 16.07
C VAL A 393 25.22 6.21 17.51
N LEU A 394 24.68 5.02 17.73
CA LEU A 394 24.40 4.44 19.05
C LEU A 394 25.60 3.69 19.66
N SER A 395 26.73 3.64 18.95
CA SER A 395 27.92 2.88 19.37
C SER A 395 27.64 1.40 19.66
N ILE A 396 26.78 0.78 18.83
CA ILE A 396 26.49 -0.65 18.88
C ILE A 396 27.48 -1.36 17.94
N PRO A 397 28.30 -2.32 18.44
CA PRO A 397 29.25 -3.04 17.62
C PRO A 397 28.54 -3.99 16.64
N ILE A 398 28.99 -4.01 15.39
CA ILE A 398 28.56 -4.98 14.37
C ILE A 398 29.72 -5.96 14.17
N LYS A 399 29.46 -7.26 14.29
CA LYS A 399 30.47 -8.28 14.06
C LYS A 399 30.79 -8.37 12.57
N ASP A 400 32.08 -8.28 12.24
CA ASP A 400 32.60 -8.37 10.86
C ASP A 400 31.98 -7.38 9.86
N ASP A 401 31.36 -6.29 10.34
CA ASP A 401 30.59 -5.32 9.56
C ASP A 401 29.46 -5.95 8.69
N VAL A 402 28.95 -7.11 9.10
CA VAL A 402 27.91 -7.85 8.39
C VAL A 402 26.56 -7.70 9.09
N VAL A 403 25.55 -7.32 8.33
CA VAL A 403 24.14 -7.29 8.77
C VAL A 403 23.41 -8.42 8.04
N LEU A 404 23.14 -9.51 8.74
CA LEU A 404 22.33 -10.60 8.19
C LEU A 404 20.86 -10.23 8.26
N GLN A 405 20.14 -10.45 7.19
CA GLN A 405 18.73 -10.10 7.07
C GLN A 405 17.89 -11.33 6.76
N THR A 406 16.91 -11.61 7.59
CA THR A 406 15.93 -12.67 7.35
C THR A 406 14.60 -12.06 6.94
N TRP A 407 14.12 -12.45 5.75
CA TRP A 407 12.88 -11.99 5.16
C TRP A 407 11.90 -13.13 5.12
N ILE A 408 10.70 -12.92 5.67
CA ILE A 408 9.64 -13.93 5.73
C ILE A 408 8.44 -13.40 4.96
N ARG A 409 8.00 -14.18 3.97
CA ARG A 409 6.77 -13.92 3.21
C ARG A 409 5.80 -15.07 3.45
N THR A 410 4.57 -14.72 3.78
CA THR A 410 3.53 -15.72 4.01
C THR A 410 2.65 -15.81 2.76
N MET A 411 2.73 -16.94 2.07
CA MET A 411 1.72 -17.30 1.06
C MET A 411 0.54 -17.97 1.78
N VAL A 412 -0.65 -17.83 1.23
CA VAL A 412 -1.76 -18.70 1.63
C VAL A 412 -1.34 -20.13 1.31
N GLN A 413 -1.13 -20.92 2.35
CA GLN A 413 -0.74 -22.32 2.24
C GLN A 413 -1.93 -23.20 2.58
N ASN A 414 -1.98 -24.39 2.00
CA ASN A 414 -2.92 -25.39 2.43
C ASN A 414 -2.36 -26.04 3.69
N ASP A 415 -2.89 -25.68 4.86
CA ASP A 415 -2.44 -26.18 6.16
C ASP A 415 -2.48 -27.72 6.23
N GLN A 416 -3.45 -28.34 5.56
CA GLN A 416 -3.55 -29.78 5.47
C GLN A 416 -2.36 -30.41 4.70
N GLU A 417 -1.98 -29.80 3.56
CA GLU A 417 -0.84 -30.25 2.76
C GLU A 417 0.47 -30.05 3.55
N MET A 418 0.64 -28.93 4.24
CA MET A 418 1.81 -28.65 5.07
C MET A 418 1.93 -29.62 6.24
N SER A 419 0.82 -29.94 6.91
CA SER A 419 0.79 -30.92 7.99
C SER A 419 1.15 -32.33 7.49
N GLN A 420 0.69 -32.72 6.29
CA GLN A 420 1.07 -33.98 5.66
C GLN A 420 2.57 -34.03 5.31
N ILE A 421 3.11 -32.95 4.75
CA ILE A 421 4.55 -32.84 4.45
C ILE A 421 5.36 -32.93 5.74
N ALA A 422 4.94 -32.24 6.82
CA ALA A 422 5.60 -32.33 8.12
C ALA A 422 5.63 -33.75 8.64
N GLN A 423 4.49 -34.47 8.58
CA GLN A 423 4.40 -35.87 8.99
C GLN A 423 5.31 -36.79 8.15
N GLN A 424 5.32 -36.64 6.83
CA GLN A 424 6.16 -37.43 5.91
C GLN A 424 7.64 -37.11 6.05
N SER A 425 7.99 -35.93 6.54
CA SER A 425 9.38 -35.49 6.76
C SER A 425 9.96 -35.96 8.10
N THR A 426 9.14 -36.54 8.97
CA THR A 426 9.59 -37.10 10.27
C THR A 426 10.63 -38.22 10.05
N GLY A 427 11.81 -38.02 10.66
CA GLY A 427 12.95 -38.94 10.50
C GLY A 427 13.85 -38.68 9.29
N ILE A 428 13.49 -37.72 8.40
CA ILE A 428 14.31 -37.35 7.25
C ILE A 428 15.04 -36.01 7.56
N ILE A 429 14.36 -35.09 8.20
CA ILE A 429 14.92 -33.79 8.64
C ILE A 429 14.74 -33.63 10.15
N SER A 430 15.47 -32.68 10.76
CA SER A 430 15.41 -32.46 12.21
C SER A 430 14.01 -32.05 12.66
N ASN A 431 13.60 -32.49 13.87
CA ASN A 431 12.34 -32.08 14.48
C ASN A 431 12.26 -30.56 14.65
N GLU A 432 13.37 -29.88 14.94
CA GLU A 432 13.43 -28.42 15.00
C GLU A 432 12.99 -27.77 13.69
N THR A 433 13.45 -28.28 12.54
CA THR A 433 13.05 -27.77 11.22
C THR A 433 11.58 -28.02 10.94
N ILE A 434 11.05 -29.19 11.35
CA ILE A 434 9.63 -29.54 11.19
C ILE A 434 8.76 -28.59 12.02
N VAL A 435 9.09 -28.43 13.30
CA VAL A 435 8.35 -27.56 14.24
C VAL A 435 8.38 -26.10 13.78
N ARG A 436 9.55 -25.60 13.36
CA ARG A 436 9.72 -24.21 12.86
C ARG A 436 8.85 -23.89 11.65
N ASN A 437 8.58 -24.87 10.78
CA ASN A 437 7.79 -24.67 9.57
C ASN A 437 6.36 -25.20 9.68
N HIS A 438 5.92 -25.62 10.88
CA HIS A 438 4.56 -26.11 11.08
C HIS A 438 3.57 -24.94 11.18
N PRO A 439 2.42 -24.95 10.46
CA PRO A 439 1.52 -23.81 10.35
C PRO A 439 0.87 -23.36 11.67
N TRP A 440 0.88 -24.21 12.71
CA TRP A 440 0.27 -23.93 14.02
C TRP A 440 1.29 -23.53 15.09
N VAL A 441 2.55 -23.40 14.74
CA VAL A 441 3.62 -23.08 15.71
C VAL A 441 4.08 -21.64 15.52
N ASP A 442 3.77 -20.78 16.48
CA ASP A 442 4.19 -19.38 16.49
C ASP A 442 5.65 -19.22 16.96
N ASN A 443 6.05 -19.97 17.99
CA ASN A 443 7.39 -19.97 18.53
C ASN A 443 7.96 -21.40 18.58
N ALA A 444 8.91 -21.67 17.69
CA ALA A 444 9.49 -23.01 17.57
C ALA A 444 10.25 -23.46 18.82
N GLN A 445 10.90 -22.52 19.55
CA GLN A 445 11.64 -22.86 20.75
C GLN A 445 10.72 -23.25 21.91
N ASP A 446 9.66 -22.48 22.14
CA ASP A 446 8.66 -22.77 23.18
C ASP A 446 7.97 -24.11 22.93
N GLU A 447 7.74 -24.45 21.66
CA GLU A 447 7.11 -25.70 21.28
C GLU A 447 8.06 -26.90 21.45
N LEU A 448 9.34 -26.73 21.13
CA LEU A 448 10.37 -27.75 21.37
C LEU A 448 10.56 -28.00 22.87
N ASP A 449 10.53 -26.95 23.68
CA ASP A 449 10.64 -27.06 25.12
C ASP A 449 9.44 -27.81 25.71
N LYS A 450 8.20 -27.51 25.28
CA LYS A 450 6.99 -28.28 25.65
C LYS A 450 7.07 -29.75 25.24
N MET A 451 7.50 -30.01 24.00
CA MET A 451 7.70 -31.41 23.52
C MET A 451 8.74 -32.15 24.33
N ALA A 452 9.79 -31.47 24.84
CA ALA A 452 10.78 -32.07 25.71
C ALA A 452 10.20 -32.38 27.10
N GLU A 453 9.40 -31.47 27.67
CA GLU A 453 8.69 -31.68 28.95
C GLU A 453 7.67 -32.83 28.87
N GLU A 454 6.88 -32.90 27.78
CA GLU A 454 5.92 -34.00 27.55
C GLU A 454 6.62 -35.36 27.41
N LYS A 455 7.77 -35.43 26.71
CA LYS A 455 8.56 -36.65 26.62
C LYS A 455 9.15 -37.07 27.95
N ALA A 456 9.64 -36.10 28.75
CA ALA A 456 10.18 -36.40 30.08
C ALA A 456 9.06 -36.91 31.03
N ALA A 457 7.88 -36.29 30.96
CA ALA A 457 6.71 -36.72 31.74
C ALA A 457 6.26 -38.16 31.33
N ALA A 458 6.16 -38.42 30.02
CA ALA A 458 5.81 -39.74 29.52
C ALA A 458 6.85 -40.83 29.86
N GLN A 459 8.15 -40.50 29.89
CA GLN A 459 9.20 -41.39 30.36
C GLN A 459 9.10 -41.67 31.87
N ALA A 460 8.83 -40.64 32.67
CA ALA A 460 8.63 -40.80 34.11
C ALA A 460 7.41 -41.70 34.42
N GLU A 461 6.30 -41.54 33.71
CA GLU A 461 5.12 -42.42 33.83
C GLU A 461 5.43 -43.89 33.44
N LEU A 462 6.21 -44.07 32.38
CA LEU A 462 6.65 -45.44 31.97
C LEU A 462 7.62 -46.06 32.98
N GLU A 463 8.51 -45.29 33.60
CA GLU A 463 9.41 -45.76 34.67
C GLU A 463 8.64 -46.09 35.96
N GLU A 464 7.60 -45.31 36.33
CA GLU A 464 6.70 -45.67 37.44
C GLU A 464 5.88 -46.95 37.17
N GLN A 465 5.45 -47.14 35.92
CA GLN A 465 4.72 -48.36 35.52
C GLN A 465 5.64 -49.60 35.44
N TYR A 466 6.93 -49.42 35.26
CA TYR A 466 7.91 -50.50 35.04
C TYR A 466 8.93 -50.64 36.17
N ASP A 467 8.60 -50.16 37.40
CA ASP A 467 9.43 -50.43 38.60
C ASP A 467 9.04 -51.82 39.21
N PRO A 468 9.76 -52.90 38.87
CA PRO A 468 9.44 -54.25 39.38
C PRO A 468 9.79 -54.40 40.88
N PHE A 469 10.41 -53.43 41.52
CA PHE A 469 10.82 -53.47 42.94
C PHE A 469 10.07 -52.51 43.85
N GLY A 470 9.25 -51.57 43.33
CA GLY A 470 8.50 -50.59 44.11
C GLY A 470 7.28 -51.11 44.88
N ASN A 471 6.76 -52.31 44.51
CA ASN A 471 5.53 -52.88 45.10
C ASN A 471 5.78 -53.83 46.33
N GLN A 472 7.01 -53.98 46.79
CA GLN A 472 7.29 -54.84 47.98
C GLN A 472 7.31 -54.07 49.32
N LYS A 473 7.16 -52.76 49.33
CA LYS A 473 7.15 -51.97 50.60
C LYS A 473 5.77 -51.55 51.13
N LYS A 474 4.70 -51.90 50.47
CA LYS A 474 3.33 -51.57 50.93
C LYS A 474 2.49 -52.78 51.45
N GLN A 475 3.09 -53.98 51.63
CA GLN A 475 2.40 -55.17 52.17
C GLN A 475 2.98 -55.67 53.51
N GLN A 476 3.66 -54.82 54.30
CA GLN A 476 3.99 -55.16 55.68
C GLN A 476 3.54 -54.05 56.63
N GLY A 477 2.36 -54.21 57.18
CA GLY A 477 1.85 -53.40 58.28
C GLY A 477 0.33 -53.25 58.22
N GLU A 478 -0.38 -54.32 58.66
CA GLU A 478 -1.44 -54.32 59.65
C GLU A 478 -2.25 -55.61 59.57
N SER A 479 -1.79 -56.57 60.37
CA SER A 479 -2.64 -57.62 60.89
C SER A 479 -3.13 -57.08 62.24
N ASP A 480 -4.41 -56.99 62.44
CA ASP A 480 -5.09 -57.48 63.66
C ASP A 480 -6.62 -57.37 63.46
N ASP A 481 -7.20 -58.44 63.69
CA ASP A 481 -8.54 -58.99 63.79
C ASP A 481 -9.25 -58.44 65.04
N PRO A 482 -10.51 -58.84 65.38
CA PRO A 482 -11.72 -59.21 64.59
C PRO A 482 -13.03 -58.59 65.19
N GLU A 483 -14.10 -59.12 64.68
CA GLU A 483 -15.47 -59.29 65.27
C GLU A 483 -16.62 -58.47 64.71
N ALA A 484 -17.49 -59.24 64.13
CA ALA A 484 -18.92 -59.38 64.32
C ALA A 484 -19.83 -58.22 63.82
N ASP A 485 -20.71 -58.43 63.08
CA ASP A 485 -22.05 -59.01 63.17
C ASP A 485 -22.99 -58.55 62.05
N GLU A 486 -23.59 -59.51 61.45
CA GLU A 486 -24.96 -59.62 60.94
C GLU A 486 -25.73 -58.43 60.36
N THR A 487 -26.28 -58.82 59.23
CA THR A 487 -27.70 -58.81 58.81
C THR A 487 -28.09 -57.86 57.68
N ARG A 488 -28.53 -58.56 56.64
CA ARG A 488 -29.80 -58.36 55.90
C ARG A 488 -30.13 -56.97 55.38
N ASP A 489 -30.56 -56.79 54.28
CA ASP A 489 -31.53 -57.38 53.37
C ASP A 489 -31.81 -56.46 52.18
N GLN A 490 -31.89 -57.03 51.05
CA GLN A 490 -32.89 -56.86 49.99
C GLN A 490 -33.31 -55.49 49.43
N HIS A 491 -33.35 -55.53 48.15
CA HIS A 491 -34.36 -55.04 47.21
C HIS A 491 -34.12 -53.74 46.49
N LYS A 492 -33.90 -53.89 45.21
CA LYS A 492 -34.82 -53.61 44.05
C LYS A 492 -34.89 -52.17 43.56
N ASP A 493 -34.66 -52.19 42.27
CA ASP A 493 -35.43 -51.53 41.20
C ASP A 493 -35.49 -50.00 41.18
N GLN A 494 -34.80 -49.37 40.31
CA GLN A 494 -35.31 -48.85 39.02
C GLN A 494 -34.14 -48.23 38.24
#